data_8d8e46c797379d9ab00e9980d3764d63
#
_entry.id   8d8e46c797379d9ab00e9980d3764d63
#
_cell.length_a   1.000
_cell.length_b   1.000
_cell.length_c   1.000
_cell.angle_alpha   90.00
_cell.angle_beta   90.00
_cell.angle_gamma   90.00
#
_symmetry.space_group_name_H-M   'P 1'
#
loop_
_entity.id
_entity.type
_entity.pdbx_description
1 polymer ?
#
loop_
_entity_poly.entity_id
_entity_poly.type
_entity_poly.pdbx_seq_one_letter_code
_entity_poly.pdbx_strand_id
1 'polypeptide(L)' 'MYVDDLIVDQAQRSLGAGSLLIDWLKNYARQNNCQQLHLDSGVQRFDAHRFYLRERLRISCHHFSLDL' A
#
# COMPACT_ATOMS: atom_id res chain seq x y z
N MET A 1 7.09 -8.57 -1.26
CA MET A 1 6.28 -8.56 -0.03
C MET A 1 4.90 -7.97 -0.32
N TYR A 2 3.86 -8.64 0.11
CA TYR A 2 2.48 -8.14 0.02
C TYR A 2 2.01 -7.59 1.35
N VAL A 3 1.33 -6.46 1.33
CA VAL A 3 0.86 -5.75 2.52
C VAL A 3 -0.66 -5.63 2.49
N ASP A 4 -1.29 -5.74 3.64
CA ASP A 4 -2.73 -5.55 3.78
C ASP A 4 -3.06 -4.05 3.67
N ASP A 5 -3.85 -3.70 2.66
CA ASP A 5 -4.28 -2.33 2.39
C ASP A 5 -5.08 -1.71 3.55
N LEU A 6 -5.87 -2.52 4.26
CA LEU A 6 -6.66 -2.02 5.39
C LEU A 6 -5.78 -1.60 6.57
N ILE A 7 -4.67 -2.31 6.80
CA ILE A 7 -3.72 -1.94 7.86
C ILE A 7 -3.06 -0.60 7.54
N VAL A 8 -2.66 -0.40 6.30
CA VAL A 8 -2.07 0.86 5.85
C VAL A 8 -3.09 2.01 5.96
N ASP A 9 -4.34 1.76 5.57
CA ASP A 9 -5.41 2.75 5.66
C ASP A 9 -5.66 3.18 7.11
N GLN A 10 -5.72 2.22 8.04
CA GLN A 10 -5.88 2.53 9.45
C GLN A 10 -4.72 3.38 9.98
N ALA A 11 -3.50 3.04 9.63
CA ALA A 11 -2.31 3.79 10.04
C ALA A 11 -2.32 5.21 9.46
N GLN A 12 -2.77 5.37 8.21
CA GLN A 12 -2.89 6.68 7.57
C GLN A 12 -3.88 7.58 8.30
N ARG A 13 -5.00 7.02 8.75
CA ARG A 13 -6.03 7.76 9.49
C ARG A 13 -5.59 8.15 10.90
N SER A 14 -4.54 7.53 11.41
CA SER A 14 -4.00 7.76 12.75
C SER A 14 -2.91 8.84 12.72
N LEU A 15 -3.28 10.09 12.40
CA LEU A 15 -2.43 11.28 12.53
C LEU A 15 -1.06 11.15 11.80
N GLY A 16 -1.09 10.69 10.55
CA GLY A 16 0.11 10.64 9.72
C GLY A 16 1.00 9.42 9.94
N ALA A 17 0.57 8.44 10.73
CA ALA A 17 1.33 7.21 10.96
C ALA A 17 1.52 6.36 9.70
N GLY A 18 0.74 6.62 8.64
CA GLY A 18 0.83 5.88 7.38
C GLY A 18 2.21 5.95 6.74
N SER A 19 2.81 7.15 6.68
CA SER A 19 4.16 7.33 6.12
C SER A 19 5.20 6.59 6.94
N LEU A 20 5.09 6.61 8.26
CA LEU A 20 5.99 5.87 9.15
C LEU A 20 5.87 4.37 8.94
N LEU A 21 4.63 3.87 8.76
CA LEU A 21 4.40 2.46 8.48
C LEU A 21 5.02 2.06 7.14
N ILE A 22 4.83 2.85 6.09
CA ILE A 22 5.42 2.56 4.78
C ILE A 22 6.94 2.53 4.85
N ASP A 23 7.55 3.47 5.56
CA ASP A 23 9.01 3.49 5.74
C ASP A 23 9.49 2.25 6.50
N TRP A 24 8.78 1.86 7.55
CA TRP A 24 9.09 0.65 8.29
C TRP A 24 8.99 -0.59 7.40
N LEU A 25 7.92 -0.70 6.60
CA LEU A 25 7.72 -1.81 5.68
C LEU A 25 8.82 -1.88 4.61
N LYS A 26 9.25 -0.74 4.08
CA LYS A 26 10.36 -0.70 3.12
C LYS A 26 11.64 -1.25 3.74
N ASN A 27 11.96 -0.84 4.96
CA ASN A 27 13.15 -1.32 5.65
C ASN A 27 13.06 -2.80 5.98
N TYR A 28 11.90 -3.26 6.45
CA TYR A 28 11.66 -4.67 6.74
C TYR A 28 11.82 -5.53 5.48
N ALA A 29 11.24 -5.09 4.36
CA ALA A 29 11.35 -5.80 3.10
C ALA A 29 12.81 -5.92 2.64
N ARG A 30 13.59 -4.83 2.74
CA ARG A 30 15.02 -4.84 2.41
C ARG A 30 15.82 -5.78 3.29
N GLN A 31 15.56 -5.80 4.59
CA GLN A 31 16.22 -6.69 5.54
C GLN A 31 15.93 -8.16 5.27
N ASN A 32 14.79 -8.46 4.68
CA ASN A 32 14.39 -9.82 4.32
C ASN A 32 14.66 -10.16 2.84
N ASN A 33 15.52 -9.39 2.18
CA ASN A 33 15.92 -9.59 0.77
C ASN A 33 14.75 -9.52 -0.22
N CYS A 34 13.67 -8.82 0.13
CA CYS A 34 12.57 -8.54 -0.77
C CYS A 34 12.91 -7.34 -1.64
N GLN A 35 12.73 -7.48 -2.95
CA GLN A 35 13.04 -6.41 -3.91
C GLN A 35 11.85 -5.52 -4.19
N GLN A 36 10.65 -5.94 -3.84
CA GLN A 36 9.41 -5.23 -4.13
C GLN A 36 8.45 -5.28 -2.96
N LEU A 37 7.67 -4.22 -2.84
CA LEU A 37 6.56 -4.09 -1.91
C LEU A 37 5.28 -3.97 -2.73
N HIS A 38 4.29 -4.81 -2.45
CA HIS A 38 3.02 -4.83 -3.17
C HIS A 38 1.85 -4.66 -2.21
N LEU A 39 0.82 -3.99 -2.68
CA LEU A 39 -0.50 -4.01 -2.04
C LEU A 39 -1.57 -3.85 -3.12
N ASP A 40 -2.76 -4.36 -2.82
CA ASP A 40 -3.93 -4.18 -3.67
C ASP A 40 -4.90 -3.23 -2.96
N SER A 41 -5.54 -2.35 -3.72
CA SER A 41 -6.50 -1.39 -3.19
C SER A 41 -7.71 -1.30 -4.13
N GLY A 42 -8.91 -1.28 -3.56
CA GLY A 42 -10.12 -1.10 -4.34
C GLY A 42 -10.13 0.23 -5.08
N VAL A 43 -10.70 0.26 -6.28
CA VAL A 43 -10.71 1.47 -7.12
C VAL A 43 -11.49 2.62 -6.51
N GLN A 44 -12.38 2.34 -5.56
CA GLN A 44 -13.19 3.33 -4.87
C GLN A 44 -12.45 4.04 -3.72
N ARG A 45 -11.26 3.57 -3.37
CA ARG A 45 -10.49 4.09 -2.25
C ARG A 45 -9.56 5.22 -2.69
N PHE A 46 -10.17 6.33 -3.11
CA PHE A 46 -9.45 7.44 -3.76
C PHE A 46 -8.39 8.09 -2.85
N ASP A 47 -8.69 8.28 -1.58
CA ASP A 47 -7.74 8.89 -0.64
C ASP A 47 -6.54 7.98 -0.40
N ALA A 48 -6.76 6.67 -0.29
CA ALA A 48 -5.69 5.70 -0.16
C ALA A 48 -4.78 5.72 -1.39
N HIS A 49 -5.37 5.78 -2.60
CA HIS A 49 -4.60 5.86 -3.84
C HIS A 49 -3.71 7.10 -3.89
N ARG A 50 -4.24 8.26 -3.49
CA ARG A 50 -3.45 9.50 -3.41
C ARG A 50 -2.27 9.34 -2.46
N PHE A 51 -2.50 8.71 -1.31
CA PHE A 51 -1.46 8.43 -0.34
C PHE A 51 -0.39 7.52 -0.94
N TYR A 52 -0.78 6.42 -1.58
CA TYR A 52 0.20 5.48 -2.17
C TYR A 52 1.04 6.15 -3.25
N LEU A 53 0.42 6.93 -4.13
CA LEU A 53 1.15 7.66 -5.18
C LEU A 53 2.11 8.68 -4.59
N ARG A 54 1.72 9.38 -3.53
CA ARG A 54 2.58 10.32 -2.81
C ARG A 54 3.77 9.60 -2.17
N GLU A 55 3.57 8.38 -1.70
CA GLU A 55 4.63 7.53 -1.12
C GLU A 55 5.44 6.78 -2.19
N ARG A 56 5.27 7.16 -3.44
CA ARG A 56 6.01 6.66 -4.60
C ARG A 56 5.70 5.22 -5.01
N LEU A 57 4.57 4.68 -4.57
CA LEU A 57 4.06 3.47 -5.17
C LEU A 57 3.49 3.83 -6.55
N ARG A 58 3.50 2.87 -7.46
CA ARG A 58 2.92 3.05 -8.79
C ARG A 58 1.81 2.03 -9.01
N ILE A 59 0.87 2.38 -9.85
CA ILE A 59 -0.14 1.43 -10.28
C ILE A 59 0.52 0.47 -11.27
N SER A 60 0.76 -0.77 -10.85
CA SER A 60 1.46 -1.75 -11.68
C SER A 60 0.55 -2.80 -12.29
N CYS A 61 -0.73 -2.83 -11.87
CA CYS A 61 -1.65 -3.86 -12.29
C CYS A 61 -3.10 -3.37 -12.15
N HIS A 62 -3.98 -3.84 -13.03
CA HIS A 62 -5.42 -3.63 -12.92
C HIS A 62 -6.09 -4.99 -12.75
N HIS A 63 -6.90 -5.12 -11.72
CA HIS A 63 -7.64 -6.32 -11.41
C HIS A 63 -9.06 -6.21 -11.98
N PHE A 64 -9.48 -7.17 -12.80
CA PHE A 64 -10.83 -7.23 -13.36
C PHE A 64 -11.56 -8.43 -12.77
N SER A 65 -12.85 -8.25 -12.44
CA SER A 65 -13.65 -9.33 -11.87
C SER A 65 -15.04 -9.33 -12.48
N LEU A 66 -15.63 -10.52 -12.57
CA LEU A 66 -17.01 -10.73 -13.03
C LEU A 66 -17.69 -11.72 -12.09
N ASP A 67 -18.84 -11.32 -11.57
CA ASP A 67 -19.68 -12.22 -10.78
C ASP A 67 -20.44 -13.15 -11.75
N LEU A 68 -20.47 -14.43 -11.42
CA LEU A 68 -21.13 -15.44 -12.25
C LEU A 68 -22.48 -15.86 -11.69
#